data_e65597ff06d7fcf4c7a6bd1567b35a1f
#
_entry.id   e65597ff06d7fcf4c7a6bd1567b35a1f
#
_cell.length_a   1.000
_cell.length_b   1.000
_cell.length_c   1.000
_cell.angle_alpha   90.00
_cell.angle_beta   90.00
_cell.angle_gamma   90.00
#
_symmetry.space_group_name_H-M   'P 1'
#
loop_
_entity.id
_entity.type
_entity.pdbx_description
1 polymer ?
#
loop_
_entity_poly.entity_id
_entity_poly.type
_entity_poly.pdbx_seq_one_letter_code
_entity_poly.pdbx_strand_id
1 'polypeptide(L)'
;MLLTSLKSYDRAQFAKDVTAGIIVAIIALPLSIALALASGVGPEAGIFTAIVAGFVISALGGSCVQIAGPTAAFATIVAGIVARDGLEGLMTATILAGVFLIIMGFCHFGSLIKFIPYTITTGFTSGIAVTIVIGQLKDFCGVTYPDGVKPIETMEKLKAFAENFSTISPDALIVGGVSLAILIVSPLIFKKIPGSLIAVIAGILMVQFLPLHVSTIGNLYTISNALPTLHLPVFDMKLIQSAIPNAFTIAVLAAIESLLSCVVADGMINSKHRSDTELIAQGAGNIASALFGGIPATGAIARTAANIKNGGRTPVAGMVHSITLVIVLVVLMPFAGMIPMPTIAAILFLVAYNMCQWRTFMHLVRTAPKSDIIVLFTTFVLTVVFDLVVAIEIGMVLACLLFIKRMSEETHADSWVYVDDDSPAVDEHLQKLPLEIRVYEITGPLFFGAADAIEHIVVKDFTKCLVLRMRSVPAIDSKAMNALQNLTKLCESKGITLVFSHVNEQPMKVMKKSGFVELVGEENFCSNISDALKHAEELISR
;
A
#
# COMPACT_ATOMS: atom_id res chain seq x y z
N MET A 1 -9.18 20.60 -0.86
CA MET A 1 -9.70 20.76 0.53
C MET A 1 -9.47 22.12 1.13
N LEU A 2 -8.38 22.83 0.84
CA LEU A 2 -8.07 24.15 1.41
C LEU A 2 -9.24 25.15 1.32
N LEU A 3 -9.75 25.39 0.11
CA LEU A 3 -10.88 26.34 -0.10
C LEU A 3 -12.16 25.94 0.66
N THR A 4 -12.39 24.67 0.86
CA THR A 4 -13.56 24.17 1.61
C THR A 4 -13.38 24.42 3.12
N SER A 5 -12.17 24.17 3.65
CA SER A 5 -11.85 24.36 5.05
C SER A 5 -11.84 25.84 5.45
N LEU A 6 -11.42 26.74 4.54
CA LEU A 6 -11.37 28.17 4.81
C LEU A 6 -12.76 28.85 4.95
N LYS A 7 -13.84 28.22 4.45
CA LYS A 7 -15.19 28.78 4.55
C LYS A 7 -15.74 28.81 5.99
N SER A 8 -15.29 27.90 6.84
CA SER A 8 -15.71 27.80 8.25
C SER A 8 -14.54 27.98 9.23
N TYR A 9 -13.49 28.68 8.80
CA TYR A 9 -12.25 28.80 9.54
C TYR A 9 -12.31 29.89 10.59
N ASP A 10 -12.08 29.53 11.84
CA ASP A 10 -12.07 30.47 12.96
C ASP A 10 -10.67 30.71 13.52
N ARG A 11 -10.53 31.76 14.36
CA ARG A 11 -9.23 32.12 14.98
C ARG A 11 -8.72 31.05 15.95
N ALA A 12 -9.62 30.33 16.60
CA ALA A 12 -9.26 29.28 17.54
C ALA A 12 -8.64 28.07 16.82
N GLN A 13 -9.23 27.67 15.67
CA GLN A 13 -8.66 26.61 14.84
C GLN A 13 -7.34 27.06 14.18
N PHE A 14 -7.23 28.31 13.75
CA PHE A 14 -5.96 28.86 13.26
C PHE A 14 -4.83 28.70 14.26
N ALA A 15 -5.04 29.08 15.52
CA ALA A 15 -4.03 28.94 16.56
C ALA A 15 -3.63 27.46 16.79
N LYS A 16 -4.60 26.53 16.73
CA LYS A 16 -4.33 25.08 16.83
C LYS A 16 -3.54 24.56 15.63
N ASP A 17 -3.89 24.96 14.42
CA ASP A 17 -3.20 24.54 13.19
C ASP A 17 -1.75 25.08 13.18
N VAL A 18 -1.54 26.32 13.59
CA VAL A 18 -0.18 26.90 13.73
C VAL A 18 0.64 26.11 14.76
N THR A 19 0.07 25.86 15.93
CA THR A 19 0.76 25.09 16.98
C THR A 19 1.08 23.67 16.52
N ALA A 20 0.12 23.00 15.88
CA ALA A 20 0.30 21.65 15.36
C ALA A 20 1.37 21.62 14.25
N GLY A 21 1.35 22.59 13.32
CA GLY A 21 2.33 22.70 12.26
C GLY A 21 3.76 22.86 12.78
N ILE A 22 3.95 23.74 13.78
CA ILE A 22 5.27 23.94 14.43
C ILE A 22 5.74 22.65 15.12
N ILE A 23 4.89 22.02 15.91
CA ILE A 23 5.25 20.76 16.61
C ILE A 23 5.64 19.69 15.62
N VAL A 24 4.87 19.53 14.53
CA VAL A 24 5.17 18.53 13.51
C VAL A 24 6.46 18.86 12.75
N ALA A 25 6.78 20.13 12.51
CA ALA A 25 8.04 20.54 11.92
C ALA A 25 9.25 20.12 12.79
N ILE A 26 9.15 20.33 14.10
CA ILE A 26 10.19 19.90 15.05
C ILE A 26 10.38 18.37 15.04
N ILE A 27 9.28 17.61 14.96
CA ILE A 27 9.33 16.13 14.86
C ILE A 27 9.95 15.71 13.52
N ALA A 28 9.59 16.40 12.44
CA ALA A 28 9.98 16.03 11.08
C ALA A 28 11.45 16.31 10.77
N LEU A 29 12.08 17.28 11.43
CA LEU A 29 13.43 17.72 11.12
C LEU A 29 14.48 16.59 11.20
N PRO A 30 14.69 15.94 12.37
CA PRO A 30 15.69 14.87 12.46
C PRO A 30 15.38 13.71 11.52
N LEU A 31 14.10 13.42 11.35
CA LEU A 31 13.63 12.33 10.49
C LEU A 31 13.88 12.63 9.00
N SER A 32 13.65 13.86 8.55
CA SER A 32 13.89 14.26 7.15
C SER A 32 15.37 14.20 6.80
N ILE A 33 16.25 14.63 7.72
CA ILE A 33 17.70 14.50 7.60
C ILE A 33 18.09 13.01 7.52
N ALA A 34 17.64 12.22 8.48
CA ALA A 34 17.96 10.79 8.54
C ALA A 34 17.55 10.03 7.26
N LEU A 35 16.37 10.35 6.72
CA LEU A 35 15.86 9.71 5.50
C LEU A 35 16.63 10.14 4.23
N ALA A 36 17.05 11.39 4.14
CA ALA A 36 17.92 11.86 3.06
C ALA A 36 19.27 11.10 3.07
N LEU A 37 19.89 10.99 4.24
CA LEU A 37 21.14 10.26 4.41
C LEU A 37 20.99 8.76 4.09
N ALA A 38 19.90 8.14 4.55
CA ALA A 38 19.57 6.75 4.21
C ALA A 38 19.33 6.54 2.69
N SER A 39 18.90 7.60 2.01
CA SER A 39 18.71 7.65 0.56
C SER A 39 20.01 7.95 -0.22
N GLY A 40 21.13 8.12 0.46
CA GLY A 40 22.44 8.42 -0.17
C GLY A 40 22.58 9.84 -0.72
N VAL A 41 21.75 10.78 -0.25
CA VAL A 41 21.79 12.20 -0.67
C VAL A 41 22.12 13.10 0.52
N GLY A 42 22.45 14.37 0.23
CA GLY A 42 22.72 15.36 1.25
C GLY A 42 21.54 15.59 2.21
N PRO A 43 21.82 15.96 3.48
CA PRO A 43 20.79 16.13 4.52
C PRO A 43 19.75 17.19 4.16
N GLU A 44 20.14 18.21 3.40
CA GLU A 44 19.28 19.29 2.91
C GLU A 44 18.16 18.80 1.98
N ALA A 45 18.42 17.79 1.15
CA ALA A 45 17.44 17.27 0.19
C ALA A 45 16.16 16.76 0.88
N GLY A 46 16.30 16.14 2.06
CA GLY A 46 15.15 15.71 2.85
C GLY A 46 14.33 16.87 3.43
N ILE A 47 15.00 17.96 3.80
CA ILE A 47 14.34 19.17 4.29
C ILE A 47 13.67 19.91 3.12
N PHE A 48 14.34 20.03 1.96
CA PHE A 48 13.76 20.60 0.75
C PHE A 48 12.47 19.88 0.35
N THR A 49 12.48 18.56 0.41
CA THR A 49 11.28 17.74 0.17
C THR A 49 10.15 18.09 1.13
N ALA A 50 10.44 18.14 2.44
CA ALA A 50 9.43 18.45 3.45
C ALA A 50 8.89 19.91 3.32
N ILE A 51 9.72 20.85 2.88
CA ILE A 51 9.32 22.22 2.60
C ILE A 51 8.46 22.27 1.33
N VAL A 52 9.01 21.88 0.20
CA VAL A 52 8.40 22.12 -1.12
C VAL A 52 7.22 21.18 -1.36
N ALA A 53 7.45 19.87 -1.29
CA ALA A 53 6.36 18.92 -1.48
C ALA A 53 5.32 19.02 -0.36
N GLY A 54 5.76 19.19 0.90
CA GLY A 54 4.86 19.36 2.02
C GLY A 54 3.92 20.55 1.85
N PHE A 55 4.41 21.70 1.38
CA PHE A 55 3.60 22.87 1.09
C PHE A 55 2.63 22.65 -0.07
N VAL A 56 3.11 22.15 -1.22
CA VAL A 56 2.30 21.95 -2.42
C VAL A 56 1.19 20.92 -2.16
N ILE A 57 1.53 19.80 -1.53
CA ILE A 57 0.55 18.74 -1.22
C ILE A 57 -0.49 19.24 -0.21
N SER A 58 -0.08 19.98 0.81
CA SER A 58 -1.03 20.56 1.76
C SER A 58 -1.97 21.57 1.10
N ALA A 59 -1.47 22.40 0.17
CA ALA A 59 -2.26 23.42 -0.51
C ALA A 59 -3.27 22.82 -1.51
N LEU A 60 -2.86 21.80 -2.28
CA LEU A 60 -3.64 21.21 -3.38
C LEU A 60 -4.38 19.92 -2.97
N GLY A 61 -4.02 19.31 -1.85
CA GLY A 61 -4.41 17.97 -1.44
C GLY A 61 -5.90 17.72 -1.24
N GLY A 62 -6.25 16.46 -1.33
CA GLY A 62 -7.58 15.93 -1.09
C GLY A 62 -7.88 15.63 0.38
N SER A 63 -6.88 15.68 1.27
CA SER A 63 -7.01 15.54 2.72
C SER A 63 -6.93 16.88 3.43
N CYS A 64 -7.65 17.01 4.55
CA CYS A 64 -7.59 18.23 5.35
C CYS A 64 -6.39 18.28 6.30
N VAL A 65 -5.79 17.16 6.65
CA VAL A 65 -4.84 17.05 7.76
C VAL A 65 -3.54 16.35 7.40
N GLN A 66 -3.38 15.90 6.16
CA GLN A 66 -2.22 15.17 5.73
C GLN A 66 -0.96 16.03 5.78
N ILE A 67 0.10 15.46 6.32
CA ILE A 67 1.45 16.01 6.29
C ILE A 67 2.29 15.13 5.37
N ALA A 68 2.78 15.72 4.29
CA ALA A 68 3.64 15.03 3.33
C ALA A 68 5.12 15.39 3.53
N GLY A 69 5.99 14.57 2.96
CA GLY A 69 7.43 14.78 2.98
C GLY A 69 8.18 13.47 2.67
N PRO A 70 9.50 13.41 2.89
CA PRO A 70 10.26 12.19 2.67
C PRO A 70 9.81 11.10 3.63
N THR A 71 9.74 9.85 3.13
CA THR A 71 9.39 8.67 3.93
C THR A 71 10.44 7.57 3.81
N ALA A 72 10.46 6.68 4.80
CA ALA A 72 11.42 5.58 4.84
C ALA A 72 11.24 4.58 3.69
N ALA A 73 10.03 4.47 3.14
CA ALA A 73 9.73 3.58 2.05
C ALA A 73 10.52 3.89 0.77
N PHE A 74 10.86 5.16 0.56
CA PHE A 74 11.67 5.55 -0.61
C PHE A 74 13.18 5.40 -0.41
N ALA A 75 13.67 5.25 0.83
CA ALA A 75 15.09 5.33 1.11
C ALA A 75 15.94 4.34 0.30
N THR A 76 15.51 3.09 0.21
CA THR A 76 16.23 2.05 -0.55
C THR A 76 16.14 2.27 -2.07
N ILE A 77 14.97 2.65 -2.58
CA ILE A 77 14.75 2.91 -4.01
C ILE A 77 15.59 4.11 -4.46
N VAL A 78 15.53 5.20 -3.69
CA VAL A 78 16.28 6.43 -3.98
C VAL A 78 17.77 6.16 -3.92
N ALA A 79 18.25 5.43 -2.90
CA ALA A 79 19.66 5.04 -2.81
C ALA A 79 20.14 4.23 -4.03
N GLY A 80 19.31 3.29 -4.52
CA GLY A 80 19.59 2.52 -5.72
C GLY A 80 19.68 3.38 -6.99
N ILE A 81 18.73 4.33 -7.16
CA ILE A 81 18.73 5.26 -8.29
C ILE A 81 19.96 6.18 -8.25
N VAL A 82 20.24 6.77 -7.09
CA VAL A 82 21.38 7.69 -6.91
C VAL A 82 22.70 6.98 -7.17
N ALA A 83 22.85 5.75 -6.72
CA ALA A 83 24.07 4.96 -6.92
C ALA A 83 24.30 4.60 -8.40
N ARG A 84 23.23 4.36 -9.17
CA ARG A 84 23.31 3.95 -10.59
C ARG A 84 23.29 5.12 -11.55
N ASP A 85 22.35 6.06 -11.36
CA ASP A 85 22.01 7.09 -12.33
C ASP A 85 22.30 8.53 -11.80
N GLY A 86 22.81 8.64 -10.56
CA GLY A 86 23.13 9.93 -9.93
C GLY A 86 21.90 10.76 -9.55
N LEU A 87 22.14 12.02 -9.17
CA LEU A 87 21.07 12.95 -8.78
C LEU A 87 20.17 13.36 -9.96
N GLU A 88 20.71 13.41 -11.17
CA GLU A 88 19.93 13.71 -12.39
C GLU A 88 18.94 12.59 -12.71
N GLY A 89 19.36 11.32 -12.53
CA GLY A 89 18.49 10.16 -12.65
C GLY A 89 17.37 10.19 -11.62
N LEU A 90 17.69 10.55 -10.38
CA LEU A 90 16.69 10.69 -9.32
C LEU A 90 15.68 11.80 -9.63
N MET A 91 16.16 12.96 -10.07
CA MET A 91 15.30 14.08 -10.45
C MET A 91 14.35 13.69 -11.57
N THR A 92 14.87 13.05 -12.63
CA THR A 92 14.08 12.58 -13.78
C THR A 92 13.04 11.54 -13.34
N ALA A 93 13.43 10.54 -12.54
CA ALA A 93 12.51 9.52 -12.03
C ALA A 93 11.40 10.12 -11.16
N THR A 94 11.74 11.10 -10.31
CA THR A 94 10.77 11.76 -9.42
C THR A 94 9.78 12.63 -10.20
N ILE A 95 10.23 13.35 -11.22
CA ILE A 95 9.35 14.15 -12.10
C ILE A 95 8.40 13.22 -12.86
N LEU A 96 8.91 12.15 -13.46
CA LEU A 96 8.08 11.17 -14.17
C LEU A 96 7.08 10.50 -13.23
N ALA A 97 7.49 10.15 -12.00
CA ALA A 97 6.58 9.63 -10.98
C ALA A 97 5.47 10.62 -10.65
N GLY A 98 5.79 11.90 -10.54
CA GLY A 98 4.80 12.97 -10.36
C GLY A 98 3.81 13.06 -11.52
N VAL A 99 4.27 12.93 -12.76
CA VAL A 99 3.41 12.87 -13.95
C VAL A 99 2.49 11.64 -13.90
N PHE A 100 3.02 10.45 -13.57
CA PHE A 100 2.21 9.25 -13.42
C PHE A 100 1.12 9.40 -12.34
N LEU A 101 1.45 10.00 -11.18
CA LEU A 101 0.48 10.27 -10.13
C LEU A 101 -0.64 11.21 -10.59
N ILE A 102 -0.30 12.25 -11.36
CA ILE A 102 -1.29 13.18 -11.93
C ILE A 102 -2.22 12.42 -12.91
N ILE A 103 -1.65 11.60 -13.80
CA ILE A 103 -2.42 10.77 -14.72
C ILE A 103 -3.34 9.81 -13.94
N MET A 104 -2.82 9.12 -12.92
CA MET A 104 -3.60 8.23 -12.07
C MET A 104 -4.77 8.97 -11.40
N GLY A 105 -4.55 10.21 -10.94
CA GLY A 105 -5.60 11.02 -10.35
C GLY A 105 -6.69 11.40 -11.36
N PHE A 106 -6.34 11.81 -12.58
CA PHE A 106 -7.31 12.11 -13.64
C PHE A 106 -8.06 10.86 -14.14
N CYS A 107 -7.40 9.71 -14.16
CA CYS A 107 -8.02 8.42 -14.49
C CYS A 107 -8.86 7.82 -13.35
N HIS A 108 -9.07 8.54 -12.25
CA HIS A 108 -9.84 8.08 -11.08
C HIS A 108 -9.28 6.82 -10.40
N PHE A 109 -7.97 6.62 -10.44
CA PHE A 109 -7.31 5.47 -9.83
C PHE A 109 -7.22 5.57 -8.30
N GLY A 110 -7.57 6.71 -7.70
CA GLY A 110 -7.64 6.86 -6.26
C GLY A 110 -8.58 5.86 -5.57
N SER A 111 -9.59 5.36 -6.28
CA SER A 111 -10.49 4.33 -5.77
C SER A 111 -9.90 2.91 -5.83
N LEU A 112 -8.83 2.68 -6.62
CA LEU A 112 -8.21 1.36 -6.79
C LEU A 112 -7.36 0.93 -5.59
N ILE A 113 -6.95 1.86 -4.73
CA ILE A 113 -6.17 1.55 -3.53
C ILE A 113 -6.85 0.51 -2.63
N LYS A 114 -8.19 0.50 -2.60
CA LYS A 114 -8.99 -0.46 -1.83
C LYS A 114 -8.85 -1.91 -2.31
N PHE A 115 -8.33 -2.12 -3.52
CA PHE A 115 -8.09 -3.46 -4.08
C PHE A 115 -6.69 -4.00 -3.75
N ILE A 116 -5.83 -3.19 -3.13
CA ILE A 116 -4.52 -3.68 -2.68
C ILE A 116 -4.71 -4.46 -1.38
N PRO A 117 -4.39 -5.75 -1.37
CA PRO A 117 -4.52 -6.58 -0.17
C PRO A 117 -3.68 -6.05 1.00
N TYR A 118 -4.26 -6.07 2.19
CA TYR A 118 -3.58 -5.63 3.41
C TYR A 118 -2.31 -6.46 3.72
N THR A 119 -2.29 -7.71 3.31
CA THR A 119 -1.13 -8.60 3.44
C THR A 119 0.06 -8.14 2.61
N ILE A 120 -0.16 -7.60 1.41
CA ILE A 120 0.90 -7.01 0.59
C ILE A 120 1.49 -5.79 1.30
N THR A 121 0.63 -4.85 1.73
CA THR A 121 1.10 -3.63 2.40
C THR A 121 1.85 -3.94 3.69
N THR A 122 1.40 -4.89 4.49
CA THR A 122 2.09 -5.33 5.72
C THR A 122 3.40 -6.06 5.39
N GLY A 123 3.41 -6.91 4.37
CA GLY A 123 4.60 -7.65 3.94
C GLY A 123 5.72 -6.72 3.50
N PHE A 124 5.44 -5.79 2.57
CA PHE A 124 6.47 -4.88 2.09
C PHE A 124 6.91 -3.86 3.14
N THR A 125 6.01 -3.30 3.97
CA THR A 125 6.43 -2.36 5.02
C THR A 125 7.32 -3.01 6.06
N SER A 126 7.04 -4.26 6.43
CA SER A 126 7.92 -5.06 7.30
C SER A 126 9.25 -5.39 6.62
N GLY A 127 9.24 -5.70 5.31
CA GLY A 127 10.46 -5.92 4.54
C GLY A 127 11.33 -4.67 4.47
N ILE A 128 10.76 -3.51 4.14
CA ILE A 128 11.47 -2.22 4.16
C ILE A 128 12.08 -1.93 5.55
N ALA A 129 11.35 -2.21 6.61
CA ALA A 129 11.89 -2.02 7.96
C ALA A 129 13.17 -2.83 8.19
N VAL A 130 13.21 -4.07 7.73
CA VAL A 130 14.42 -4.91 7.79
C VAL A 130 15.54 -4.35 6.92
N THR A 131 15.24 -3.91 5.70
CA THR A 131 16.26 -3.31 4.80
C THR A 131 16.86 -2.03 5.39
N ILE A 132 16.04 -1.19 6.05
CA ILE A 132 16.53 0.00 6.77
C ILE A 132 17.48 -0.40 7.90
N VAL A 133 17.10 -1.37 8.73
CA VAL A 133 17.96 -1.84 9.83
C VAL A 133 19.31 -2.31 9.28
N ILE A 134 19.28 -3.18 8.27
CA ILE A 134 20.52 -3.68 7.65
C ILE A 134 21.37 -2.53 7.09
N GLY A 135 20.73 -1.56 6.42
CA GLY A 135 21.40 -0.38 5.86
C GLY A 135 22.07 0.50 6.91
N GLN A 136 21.57 0.52 8.14
CA GLN A 136 22.06 1.37 9.22
C GLN A 136 23.07 0.67 10.15
N LEU A 137 23.31 -0.63 10.00
CA LEU A 137 24.26 -1.37 10.84
C LEU A 137 25.68 -0.78 10.78
N LYS A 138 26.13 -0.38 9.59
CA LYS A 138 27.42 0.27 9.38
C LYS A 138 27.60 1.49 10.27
N ASP A 139 26.66 2.44 10.17
CA ASP A 139 26.74 3.73 10.84
C ASP A 139 26.48 3.61 12.35
N PHE A 140 25.62 2.69 12.76
CA PHE A 140 25.36 2.42 14.18
C PHE A 140 26.56 1.82 14.88
N CYS A 141 27.24 0.88 14.23
CA CYS A 141 28.41 0.19 14.79
C CYS A 141 29.74 0.90 14.45
N GLY A 142 29.71 1.96 13.62
CA GLY A 142 30.91 2.67 13.21
C GLY A 142 31.87 1.82 12.38
N VAL A 143 31.36 0.86 11.59
CA VAL A 143 32.16 -0.02 10.74
C VAL A 143 32.73 0.74 9.56
N THR A 144 34.01 0.54 9.26
CA THR A 144 34.68 1.11 8.10
C THR A 144 34.85 0.04 7.01
N TYR A 145 34.44 0.40 5.78
CA TYR A 145 34.65 -0.47 4.63
C TYR A 145 35.94 -0.10 3.91
N PRO A 146 36.64 -1.07 3.27
CA PRO A 146 37.79 -0.78 2.43
C PRO A 146 37.43 0.15 1.26
N ASP A 147 38.44 0.88 0.77
CA ASP A 147 38.26 1.78 -0.37
C ASP A 147 37.73 1.02 -1.58
N GLY A 148 36.69 1.58 -2.22
CA GLY A 148 36.03 0.99 -3.38
C GLY A 148 34.83 0.07 -3.07
N VAL A 149 34.64 -0.35 -1.82
CA VAL A 149 33.47 -1.17 -1.42
C VAL A 149 32.28 -0.26 -1.11
N LYS A 150 31.32 -0.20 -2.04
CA LYS A 150 30.06 0.58 -1.90
C LYS A 150 28.86 -0.36 -2.12
N PRO A 151 28.47 -1.14 -1.12
CA PRO A 151 27.34 -2.07 -1.24
C PRO A 151 26.03 -1.28 -1.43
N ILE A 152 25.24 -1.65 -2.45
CA ILE A 152 23.99 -1.00 -2.78
C ILE A 152 22.82 -1.85 -2.30
N GLU A 153 22.84 -3.14 -2.66
CA GLU A 153 21.76 -4.07 -2.32
C GLU A 153 21.79 -4.49 -0.85
N THR A 154 20.64 -4.88 -0.32
CA THR A 154 20.50 -5.26 1.10
C THR A 154 21.40 -6.42 1.48
N MET A 155 21.49 -7.45 0.63
CA MET A 155 22.33 -8.62 0.88
C MET A 155 23.81 -8.30 0.77
N GLU A 156 24.20 -7.40 -0.14
CA GLU A 156 25.58 -6.90 -0.25
C GLU A 156 25.98 -6.10 1.02
N LYS A 157 25.08 -5.24 1.54
CA LYS A 157 25.29 -4.50 2.79
C LYS A 157 25.51 -5.43 3.97
N LEU A 158 24.69 -6.49 4.07
CA LEU A 158 24.81 -7.47 5.14
C LEU A 158 26.14 -8.25 5.05
N LYS A 159 26.54 -8.65 3.83
CA LYS A 159 27.80 -9.33 3.57
C LYS A 159 29.00 -8.43 3.90
N ALA A 160 29.00 -7.19 3.38
CA ALA A 160 30.07 -6.23 3.66
C ALA A 160 30.18 -5.91 5.16
N PHE A 161 29.06 -5.82 5.88
CA PHE A 161 29.07 -5.65 7.33
C PHE A 161 29.70 -6.86 8.04
N ALA A 162 29.33 -8.08 7.65
CA ALA A 162 29.87 -9.30 8.25
C ALA A 162 31.38 -9.47 7.99
N GLU A 163 31.86 -9.16 6.79
CA GLU A 163 33.27 -9.24 6.41
C GLU A 163 34.13 -8.21 7.15
N ASN A 164 33.55 -7.05 7.49
CA ASN A 164 34.28 -5.97 8.18
C ASN A 164 33.87 -5.82 9.65
N PHE A 165 33.27 -6.85 10.25
CA PHE A 165 32.79 -6.82 11.64
C PHE A 165 33.88 -6.49 12.66
N SER A 166 35.16 -6.85 12.39
CA SER A 166 36.30 -6.55 13.22
C SER A 166 36.65 -5.06 13.35
N THR A 167 36.10 -4.20 12.47
CA THR A 167 36.34 -2.74 12.48
C THR A 167 35.34 -1.96 13.32
N ILE A 168 34.49 -2.63 14.11
CA ILE A 168 33.50 -1.98 14.97
C ILE A 168 34.16 -0.99 15.90
N SER A 169 33.57 0.24 15.96
CA SER A 169 34.01 1.30 16.87
C SER A 169 33.22 1.24 18.18
N PRO A 170 33.89 1.05 19.35
CA PRO A 170 33.22 1.13 20.64
C PRO A 170 32.58 2.49 20.90
N ASP A 171 33.21 3.58 20.42
CA ASP A 171 32.67 4.94 20.56
C ASP A 171 31.35 5.11 19.83
N ALA A 172 31.23 4.55 18.61
CA ALA A 172 30.02 4.56 17.85
C ALA A 172 28.90 3.77 18.55
N LEU A 173 29.22 2.61 19.10
CA LEU A 173 28.25 1.80 19.87
C LEU A 173 27.76 2.51 21.12
N ILE A 174 28.63 3.25 21.83
CA ILE A 174 28.25 4.03 23.01
C ILE A 174 27.27 5.15 22.59
N VAL A 175 27.63 5.95 21.56
CA VAL A 175 26.77 7.04 21.08
C VAL A 175 25.44 6.50 20.54
N GLY A 176 25.47 5.46 19.71
CA GLY A 176 24.28 4.82 19.15
C GLY A 176 23.40 4.20 20.23
N GLY A 177 24.00 3.46 21.18
CA GLY A 177 23.29 2.83 22.30
C GLY A 177 22.61 3.83 23.22
N VAL A 178 23.31 4.90 23.61
CA VAL A 178 22.72 5.98 24.43
C VAL A 178 21.63 6.71 23.67
N SER A 179 21.83 7.02 22.38
CA SER A 179 20.80 7.62 21.53
C SER A 179 19.55 6.74 21.44
N LEU A 180 19.72 5.44 21.25
CA LEU A 180 18.62 4.48 21.21
C LEU A 180 17.89 4.38 22.55
N ALA A 181 18.62 4.36 23.66
CA ALA A 181 18.04 4.38 25.00
C ALA A 181 17.22 5.65 25.24
N ILE A 182 17.72 6.81 24.83
CA ILE A 182 16.99 8.09 24.90
C ILE A 182 15.70 8.02 24.07
N LEU A 183 15.77 7.49 22.84
CA LEU A 183 14.62 7.37 21.96
C LEU A 183 13.50 6.49 22.54
N ILE A 184 13.86 5.44 23.30
CA ILE A 184 12.91 4.52 23.93
C ILE A 184 12.34 5.12 25.22
N VAL A 185 13.19 5.75 26.05
CA VAL A 185 12.83 6.21 27.38
C VAL A 185 12.18 7.60 27.37
N SER A 186 12.65 8.50 26.51
CA SER A 186 12.19 9.89 26.51
C SER A 186 10.67 10.08 26.31
N PRO A 187 9.94 9.28 25.49
CA PRO A 187 8.49 9.41 25.37
C PRO A 187 7.72 9.05 26.65
N LEU A 188 8.36 8.26 27.54
CA LEU A 188 7.76 7.89 28.84
C LEU A 188 7.85 9.06 29.84
N ILE A 189 8.90 9.89 29.73
CA ILE A 189 9.18 11.02 30.63
C ILE A 189 8.63 12.32 30.05
N PHE A 190 8.94 12.60 28.79
CA PHE A 190 8.62 13.87 28.11
C PHE A 190 7.56 13.66 27.03
N LYS A 191 6.28 13.78 27.41
CA LYS A 191 5.14 13.56 26.46
C LYS A 191 5.01 14.62 25.37
N LYS A 192 5.63 15.81 25.54
CA LYS A 192 5.51 16.95 24.62
C LYS A 192 6.74 17.15 23.72
N ILE A 193 7.89 16.61 24.08
CA ILE A 193 9.15 16.82 23.34
C ILE A 193 9.45 15.54 22.55
N PRO A 194 9.72 15.65 21.23
CA PRO A 194 10.09 14.48 20.42
C PRO A 194 11.38 13.85 20.91
N GLY A 195 11.38 12.53 21.14
CA GLY A 195 12.56 11.79 21.58
C GLY A 195 13.73 11.90 20.60
N SER A 196 13.45 11.99 19.29
CA SER A 196 14.49 12.19 18.27
C SER A 196 15.25 13.50 18.43
N LEU A 197 14.58 14.59 18.83
CA LEU A 197 15.24 15.86 19.09
C LEU A 197 16.16 15.75 20.32
N ILE A 198 15.68 15.11 21.39
CA ILE A 198 16.49 14.90 22.61
C ILE A 198 17.71 14.04 22.30
N ALA A 199 17.54 12.97 21.51
CA ALA A 199 18.65 12.09 21.11
C ALA A 199 19.68 12.82 20.26
N VAL A 200 19.26 13.69 19.33
CA VAL A 200 20.17 14.50 18.52
C VAL A 200 20.99 15.47 19.40
N ILE A 201 20.33 16.21 20.29
CA ILE A 201 21.02 17.14 21.20
C ILE A 201 21.99 16.37 22.10
N ALA A 202 21.57 15.28 22.69
CA ALA A 202 22.43 14.43 23.54
C ALA A 202 23.61 13.87 22.76
N GLY A 203 23.40 13.38 21.54
CA GLY A 203 24.47 12.88 20.68
C GLY A 203 25.51 13.93 20.33
N ILE A 204 25.07 15.16 19.99
CA ILE A 204 25.97 16.30 19.74
C ILE A 204 26.79 16.61 21.01
N LEU A 205 26.14 16.73 22.17
CA LEU A 205 26.81 17.03 23.43
C LEU A 205 27.83 15.93 23.81
N MET A 206 27.49 14.66 23.60
CA MET A 206 28.41 13.56 23.87
C MET A 206 29.69 13.67 23.04
N VAL A 207 29.58 13.90 21.73
CA VAL A 207 30.76 14.00 20.85
C VAL A 207 31.54 15.28 21.10
N GLN A 208 30.89 16.36 21.53
CA GLN A 208 31.55 17.65 21.79
C GLN A 208 32.31 17.67 23.13
N PHE A 209 31.77 17.01 24.17
CA PHE A 209 32.31 17.10 25.52
C PHE A 209 33.05 15.84 25.97
N LEU A 210 32.87 14.69 25.30
CA LEU A 210 33.58 13.44 25.61
C LEU A 210 34.59 13.14 24.49
N PRO A 211 35.71 12.48 24.80
CA PRO A 211 36.74 12.11 23.81
C PRO A 211 36.28 10.90 22.96
N LEU A 212 35.15 11.08 22.24
CA LEU A 212 34.56 10.06 21.39
C LEU A 212 34.84 10.36 19.92
N HIS A 213 35.45 9.42 19.21
CA HIS A 213 35.85 9.55 17.83
C HIS A 213 34.80 8.87 16.94
N VAL A 214 33.75 9.60 16.58
CA VAL A 214 32.69 9.13 15.69
C VAL A 214 32.50 10.07 14.51
N SER A 215 32.14 9.51 13.36
CA SER A 215 31.81 10.31 12.18
C SER A 215 30.55 11.12 12.41
N THR A 216 30.59 12.41 12.06
CA THR A 216 29.43 13.30 12.06
C THR A 216 28.94 13.56 10.65
N ILE A 217 27.75 14.13 10.49
CA ILE A 217 27.21 14.50 9.16
C ILE A 217 28.19 15.42 8.43
N GLY A 218 28.77 16.41 9.13
CA GLY A 218 29.71 17.38 8.56
C GLY A 218 31.03 16.77 8.10
N ASN A 219 31.41 15.57 8.56
CA ASN A 219 32.58 14.85 8.07
C ASN A 219 32.33 14.15 6.72
N LEU A 220 31.06 13.85 6.42
CA LEU A 220 30.67 13.06 5.24
C LEU A 220 30.01 13.92 4.16
N TYR A 221 29.35 15.01 4.54
CA TYR A 221 28.56 15.85 3.64
C TYR A 221 28.90 17.33 3.85
N THR A 222 28.93 18.08 2.75
CA THR A 222 28.96 19.54 2.79
C THR A 222 27.56 20.05 3.10
N ILE A 223 27.41 20.80 4.19
CA ILE A 223 26.11 21.29 4.64
C ILE A 223 25.90 22.71 4.16
N SER A 224 24.77 22.93 3.50
CA SER A 224 24.33 24.25 3.07
C SER A 224 23.06 24.66 3.81
N ASN A 225 22.99 25.91 4.24
CA ASN A 225 21.76 26.53 4.74
C ASN A 225 21.06 27.38 3.66
N ALA A 226 21.48 27.23 2.40
CA ALA A 226 20.85 27.90 1.28
C ALA A 226 19.41 27.43 1.10
N LEU A 227 18.56 28.33 0.67
CA LEU A 227 17.18 27.99 0.29
C LEU A 227 17.20 27.10 -0.96
N PRO A 228 16.18 26.22 -1.12
CA PRO A 228 16.08 25.40 -2.31
C PRO A 228 16.02 26.26 -3.57
N THR A 229 16.92 25.99 -4.50
CA THR A 229 17.00 26.68 -5.80
C THR A 229 16.36 25.82 -6.88
N LEU A 230 15.84 26.47 -7.91
CA LEU A 230 15.22 25.77 -9.03
C LEU A 230 16.30 25.14 -9.92
N HIS A 231 16.23 23.83 -10.07
CA HIS A 231 17.06 23.05 -11.00
C HIS A 231 16.18 22.54 -12.13
N LEU A 232 16.56 22.81 -13.37
CA LEU A 232 15.85 22.29 -14.53
C LEU A 232 16.42 20.92 -14.93
N PRO A 233 15.57 19.95 -15.25
CA PRO A 233 16.01 18.63 -15.66
C PRO A 233 16.78 18.69 -16.98
N VAL A 234 17.81 17.85 -17.11
CA VAL A 234 18.45 17.61 -18.39
C VAL A 234 17.58 16.63 -19.17
N PHE A 235 17.09 17.05 -20.34
CA PHE A 235 16.28 16.21 -21.19
C PHE A 235 17.17 15.27 -22.04
N ASP A 236 17.56 14.13 -21.44
CA ASP A 236 18.19 13.02 -22.15
C ASP A 236 17.19 11.87 -22.31
N MET A 237 16.90 11.50 -23.56
CA MET A 237 15.94 10.44 -23.88
C MET A 237 16.37 9.08 -23.31
N LYS A 238 17.67 8.79 -23.24
CA LYS A 238 18.16 7.54 -22.63
C LYS A 238 17.91 7.52 -21.13
N LEU A 239 18.16 8.64 -20.46
CA LEU A 239 17.91 8.79 -19.03
C LEU A 239 16.41 8.69 -18.71
N ILE A 240 15.55 9.28 -19.55
CA ILE A 240 14.09 9.17 -19.42
C ILE A 240 13.67 7.71 -19.56
N GLN A 241 14.13 6.99 -20.58
CA GLN A 241 13.77 5.58 -20.79
C GLN A 241 14.22 4.67 -19.62
N SER A 242 15.44 4.87 -19.11
CA SER A 242 15.95 4.11 -17.97
C SER A 242 15.22 4.43 -16.67
N ALA A 243 14.69 5.65 -16.52
CA ALA A 243 13.99 6.10 -15.32
C ALA A 243 12.52 5.62 -15.24
N ILE A 244 11.88 5.22 -16.35
CA ILE A 244 10.45 4.84 -16.38
C ILE A 244 10.09 3.77 -15.35
N PRO A 245 10.80 2.62 -15.21
CA PRO A 245 10.46 1.59 -14.23
C PRO A 245 10.51 2.13 -12.80
N ASN A 246 11.58 2.86 -12.47
CA ASN A 246 11.74 3.48 -11.16
C ASN A 246 10.66 4.53 -10.88
N ALA A 247 10.34 5.35 -11.87
CA ALA A 247 9.30 6.37 -11.77
C ALA A 247 7.92 5.74 -11.52
N PHE A 248 7.60 4.66 -12.22
CA PHE A 248 6.36 3.91 -12.00
C PHE A 248 6.29 3.36 -10.58
N THR A 249 7.39 2.78 -10.08
CA THR A 249 7.48 2.28 -8.70
C THR A 249 7.28 3.38 -7.67
N ILE A 250 7.99 4.52 -7.83
CA ILE A 250 7.84 5.67 -6.95
C ILE A 250 6.38 6.15 -6.97
N ALA A 251 5.73 6.22 -8.12
CA ALA A 251 4.35 6.66 -8.26
C ALA A 251 3.37 5.71 -7.55
N VAL A 252 3.50 4.40 -7.77
CA VAL A 252 2.63 3.40 -7.13
C VAL A 252 2.82 3.42 -5.61
N LEU A 253 4.05 3.46 -5.14
CA LEU A 253 4.34 3.51 -3.70
C LEU A 253 3.84 4.81 -3.06
N ALA A 254 4.06 5.96 -3.72
CA ALA A 254 3.53 7.25 -3.25
C ALA A 254 2.00 7.24 -3.19
N ALA A 255 1.33 6.67 -4.18
CA ALA A 255 -0.13 6.53 -4.19
C ALA A 255 -0.61 5.67 -3.01
N ILE A 256 0.00 4.49 -2.81
CA ILE A 256 -0.37 3.57 -1.72
C ILE A 256 -0.19 4.25 -0.36
N GLU A 257 1.00 4.77 -0.07
CA GLU A 257 1.30 5.37 1.23
C GLU A 257 0.45 6.62 1.51
N SER A 258 0.29 7.50 0.52
CA SER A 258 -0.50 8.72 0.70
C SER A 258 -1.97 8.41 0.96
N LEU A 259 -2.57 7.50 0.18
CA LEU A 259 -3.97 7.14 0.34
C LEU A 259 -4.21 6.34 1.63
N LEU A 260 -3.28 5.45 2.03
CA LEU A 260 -3.34 4.80 3.34
C LEU A 260 -3.26 5.82 4.47
N SER A 261 -2.36 6.80 4.38
CA SER A 261 -2.25 7.89 5.35
C SER A 261 -3.57 8.68 5.45
N CYS A 262 -4.22 8.96 4.31
CA CYS A 262 -5.53 9.61 4.27
C CYS A 262 -6.62 8.77 4.93
N VAL A 263 -6.68 7.46 4.66
CA VAL A 263 -7.68 6.54 5.26
C VAL A 263 -7.51 6.49 6.78
N VAL A 264 -6.27 6.37 7.26
CA VAL A 264 -5.99 6.39 8.72
C VAL A 264 -6.40 7.73 9.33
N ALA A 265 -6.08 8.85 8.67
CA ALA A 265 -6.47 10.18 9.11
C ALA A 265 -7.99 10.36 9.16
N ASP A 266 -8.71 9.90 8.15
CA ASP A 266 -10.17 9.94 8.09
C ASP A 266 -10.79 9.19 9.27
N GLY A 267 -10.26 8.01 9.62
CA GLY A 267 -10.69 7.26 10.80
C GLY A 267 -10.44 8.00 12.12
N MET A 268 -9.37 8.82 12.19
CA MET A 268 -9.05 9.59 13.40
C MET A 268 -9.93 10.84 13.61
N ILE A 269 -10.42 11.45 12.53
CA ILE A 269 -11.18 12.72 12.59
C ILE A 269 -12.61 12.60 12.05
N ASN A 270 -13.05 11.40 11.70
CA ASN A 270 -14.35 11.11 11.12
C ASN A 270 -14.65 11.99 9.88
N SER A 271 -13.71 12.02 8.95
CA SER A 271 -13.82 12.77 7.69
C SER A 271 -13.70 11.84 6.49
N LYS A 272 -13.79 12.40 5.29
CA LYS A 272 -13.57 11.68 4.04
C LYS A 272 -12.70 12.50 3.11
N HIS A 273 -11.54 11.97 2.76
CA HIS A 273 -10.65 12.58 1.79
C HIS A 273 -11.12 12.40 0.35
N ARG A 274 -10.56 13.18 -0.58
CA ARG A 274 -10.76 13.09 -2.03
C ARG A 274 -9.55 12.41 -2.65
N SER A 275 -9.62 11.09 -2.87
CA SER A 275 -8.48 10.26 -3.27
C SER A 275 -7.84 10.73 -4.58
N ASP A 276 -8.62 11.03 -5.62
CA ASP A 276 -8.10 11.49 -6.92
C ASP A 276 -7.41 12.85 -6.82
N THR A 277 -8.01 13.79 -6.05
CA THR A 277 -7.40 15.09 -5.78
C THR A 277 -6.09 14.95 -5.01
N GLU A 278 -6.02 14.00 -4.09
CA GLU A 278 -4.80 13.70 -3.34
C GLU A 278 -3.69 13.19 -4.26
N LEU A 279 -3.99 12.26 -5.18
CA LEU A 279 -3.02 11.77 -6.17
C LEU A 279 -2.47 12.88 -7.05
N ILE A 280 -3.33 13.79 -7.53
CA ILE A 280 -2.90 14.95 -8.33
C ILE A 280 -1.98 15.85 -7.50
N ALA A 281 -2.32 16.11 -6.23
CA ALA A 281 -1.49 16.93 -5.34
C ALA A 281 -0.15 16.28 -5.03
N GLN A 282 -0.13 14.96 -4.79
CA GLN A 282 1.09 14.18 -4.60
C GLN A 282 1.99 14.25 -5.85
N GLY A 283 1.39 14.16 -7.04
CA GLY A 283 2.11 14.31 -8.29
C GLY A 283 2.73 15.71 -8.45
N ALA A 284 1.95 16.76 -8.22
CA ALA A 284 2.44 18.13 -8.28
C ALA A 284 3.53 18.39 -7.23
N GLY A 285 3.36 17.85 -6.01
CA GLY A 285 4.36 17.96 -4.94
C GLY A 285 5.66 17.24 -5.26
N ASN A 286 5.62 16.07 -5.88
CA ASN A 286 6.81 15.34 -6.30
C ASN A 286 7.56 16.04 -7.43
N ILE A 287 6.86 16.58 -8.44
CA ILE A 287 7.48 17.42 -9.49
C ILE A 287 8.16 18.63 -8.85
N ALA A 288 7.46 19.34 -7.97
CA ALA A 288 8.03 20.48 -7.30
C ALA A 288 9.24 20.11 -6.44
N SER A 289 9.16 19.00 -5.65
CA SER A 289 10.28 18.49 -4.86
C SER A 289 11.53 18.28 -5.70
N ALA A 290 11.39 17.56 -6.81
CA ALA A 290 12.50 17.27 -7.72
C ALA A 290 13.13 18.54 -8.32
N LEU A 291 12.30 19.48 -8.76
CA LEU A 291 12.77 20.75 -9.33
C LEU A 291 13.52 21.63 -8.32
N PHE A 292 13.27 21.45 -7.02
CA PHE A 292 13.95 22.19 -5.95
C PHE A 292 14.99 21.34 -5.19
N GLY A 293 15.53 20.28 -5.82
CA GLY A 293 16.61 19.46 -5.27
C GLY A 293 16.20 18.54 -4.13
N GLY A 294 14.90 18.27 -3.99
CA GLY A 294 14.37 17.30 -3.04
C GLY A 294 14.33 15.87 -3.60
N ILE A 295 13.96 14.94 -2.71
CA ILE A 295 13.71 13.53 -3.02
C ILE A 295 12.21 13.25 -3.13
N PRO A 296 11.78 12.05 -3.57
CA PRO A 296 10.37 11.68 -3.63
C PRO A 296 9.66 11.86 -2.28
N ALA A 297 8.43 12.36 -2.34
CA ALA A 297 7.57 12.63 -1.21
C ALA A 297 6.29 11.83 -1.25
N THR A 298 5.76 11.52 -0.07
CA THR A 298 4.42 10.97 0.11
C THR A 298 3.79 11.43 1.42
N GLY A 299 2.51 11.13 1.63
CA GLY A 299 1.83 11.37 2.88
C GLY A 299 2.39 10.50 4.00
N ALA A 300 2.83 11.12 5.09
CA ALA A 300 3.45 10.43 6.22
C ALA A 300 2.43 10.14 7.33
N ILE A 301 2.05 8.87 7.52
CA ILE A 301 1.05 8.44 8.52
C ILE A 301 1.38 8.96 9.91
N ALA A 302 2.63 8.80 10.37
CA ALA A 302 3.05 9.20 11.71
C ALA A 302 2.99 10.73 11.92
N ARG A 303 3.43 11.52 10.92
CA ARG A 303 3.36 12.99 10.96
C ARG A 303 1.92 13.48 10.90
N THR A 304 1.09 12.86 10.06
CA THR A 304 -0.34 13.16 9.95
C THR A 304 -1.06 12.86 11.26
N ALA A 305 -0.78 11.71 11.89
CA ALA A 305 -1.32 11.39 13.21
C ALA A 305 -0.85 12.37 14.30
N ALA A 306 0.41 12.79 14.26
CA ALA A 306 0.93 13.80 15.16
C ALA A 306 0.23 15.16 14.96
N ASN A 307 0.00 15.58 13.72
CA ASN A 307 -0.77 16.77 13.39
C ASN A 307 -2.17 16.74 14.02
N ILE A 308 -2.89 15.64 13.81
CA ILE A 308 -4.25 15.43 14.33
C ILE A 308 -4.27 15.48 15.87
N LYS A 309 -3.32 14.79 16.53
CA LYS A 309 -3.21 14.73 18.00
C LYS A 309 -2.89 16.10 18.62
N ASN A 310 -2.19 16.97 17.91
CA ASN A 310 -1.89 18.32 18.35
C ASN A 310 -2.94 19.37 17.92
N GLY A 311 -4.08 18.93 17.39
CA GLY A 311 -5.24 19.76 17.10
C GLY A 311 -5.31 20.31 15.67
N GLY A 312 -4.41 19.90 14.77
CA GLY A 312 -4.49 20.24 13.35
C GLY A 312 -5.75 19.63 12.70
N ARG A 313 -6.49 20.45 11.97
CA ARG A 313 -7.75 20.05 11.31
C ARG A 313 -7.88 20.58 9.90
N THR A 314 -6.99 21.47 9.47
CA THR A 314 -7.03 22.05 8.13
C THR A 314 -5.65 21.96 7.44
N PRO A 315 -5.61 22.10 6.11
CA PRO A 315 -4.36 22.11 5.35
C PRO A 315 -3.37 23.21 5.79
N VAL A 316 -3.85 24.23 6.48
CA VAL A 316 -3.01 25.32 7.02
C VAL A 316 -1.93 24.77 7.95
N ALA A 317 -2.23 23.75 8.75
CA ALA A 317 -1.22 23.11 9.62
C ALA A 317 -0.02 22.56 8.81
N GLY A 318 -0.27 21.92 7.66
CA GLY A 318 0.80 21.44 6.78
C GLY A 318 1.57 22.56 6.08
N MET A 319 0.90 23.64 5.71
CA MET A 319 1.58 24.84 5.16
C MET A 319 2.46 25.50 6.21
N VAL A 320 1.98 25.65 7.45
CA VAL A 320 2.77 26.17 8.59
C VAL A 320 3.95 25.25 8.91
N HIS A 321 3.77 23.93 8.86
CA HIS A 321 4.85 22.97 8.98
C HIS A 321 5.98 23.24 7.98
N SER A 322 5.65 23.42 6.72
CA SER A 322 6.63 23.69 5.66
C SER A 322 7.34 25.05 5.86
N ILE A 323 6.59 26.11 6.21
CA ILE A 323 7.16 27.43 6.50
C ILE A 323 8.09 27.38 7.73
N THR A 324 7.70 26.64 8.77
CA THR A 324 8.55 26.45 9.96
C THR A 324 9.85 25.75 9.58
N LEU A 325 9.82 24.76 8.69
CA LEU A 325 11.03 24.08 8.21
C LEU A 325 11.95 25.00 7.40
N VAL A 326 11.42 26.01 6.70
CA VAL A 326 12.28 27.04 6.05
C VAL A 326 13.07 27.81 7.11
N ILE A 327 12.43 28.23 8.19
CA ILE A 327 13.10 28.93 9.30
C ILE A 327 14.16 28.03 9.93
N VAL A 328 13.82 26.77 10.15
CA VAL A 328 14.75 25.76 10.71
C VAL A 328 15.94 25.53 9.78
N LEU A 329 15.73 25.43 8.47
CA LEU A 329 16.80 25.30 7.48
C LEU A 329 17.82 26.44 7.58
N VAL A 330 17.34 27.66 7.59
CA VAL A 330 18.21 28.84 7.61
C VAL A 330 18.99 28.96 8.95
N VAL A 331 18.33 28.67 10.08
CA VAL A 331 18.87 28.92 11.42
C VAL A 331 19.62 27.70 12.00
N LEU A 332 19.07 26.48 11.84
CA LEU A 332 19.57 25.29 12.53
C LEU A 332 20.41 24.35 11.65
N MET A 333 20.36 24.49 10.33
CA MET A 333 21.10 23.58 9.44
C MET A 333 22.62 23.56 9.69
N PRO A 334 23.32 24.66 10.02
CA PRO A 334 24.73 24.62 10.37
C PRO A 334 25.05 23.67 11.55
N PHE A 335 24.13 23.53 12.50
CA PHE A 335 24.29 22.62 13.64
C PHE A 335 24.04 21.14 13.26
N ALA A 336 23.35 20.90 12.16
CA ALA A 336 23.13 19.52 11.68
C ALA A 336 24.44 18.80 11.37
N GLY A 337 25.50 19.53 11.00
CA GLY A 337 26.82 18.96 10.78
C GLY A 337 27.45 18.31 12.00
N MET A 338 27.05 18.73 13.19
CA MET A 338 27.56 18.18 14.44
C MET A 338 26.89 16.87 14.85
N ILE A 339 25.81 16.47 14.17
CA ILE A 339 25.05 15.26 14.53
C ILE A 339 25.88 14.01 14.21
N PRO A 340 26.08 13.11 15.18
CA PRO A 340 26.82 11.87 14.97
C PRO A 340 26.01 10.88 14.11
N MET A 341 26.69 10.18 13.19
CA MET A 341 26.06 9.15 12.36
C MET A 341 25.39 8.02 13.16
N PRO A 342 25.97 7.54 14.29
CA PRO A 342 25.30 6.54 15.12
C PRO A 342 23.96 7.02 15.71
N THR A 343 23.81 8.32 15.99
CA THR A 343 22.54 8.89 16.45
C THR A 343 21.48 8.86 15.33
N ILE A 344 21.88 9.16 14.10
CA ILE A 344 21.01 9.05 12.92
C ILE A 344 20.55 7.60 12.71
N ALA A 345 21.49 6.66 12.80
CA ALA A 345 21.20 5.23 12.69
C ALA A 345 20.23 4.75 13.78
N ALA A 346 20.40 5.22 15.03
CA ALA A 346 19.47 4.92 16.13
C ALA A 346 18.05 5.46 15.85
N ILE A 347 17.93 6.65 15.29
CA ILE A 347 16.62 7.22 14.88
C ILE A 347 15.97 6.34 13.81
N LEU A 348 16.74 5.91 12.81
CA LEU A 348 16.24 5.05 11.73
C LEU A 348 15.88 3.65 12.21
N PHE A 349 16.56 3.10 13.22
CA PHE A 349 16.15 1.86 13.88
C PHE A 349 14.79 1.99 14.55
N LEU A 350 14.53 3.09 15.24
CA LEU A 350 13.20 3.34 15.83
C LEU A 350 12.12 3.50 14.75
N VAL A 351 12.45 4.18 13.64
CA VAL A 351 11.54 4.32 12.49
C VAL A 351 11.23 2.95 11.89
N ALA A 352 12.24 2.13 11.66
CA ALA A 352 12.08 0.76 11.15
C ALA A 352 11.22 -0.10 12.08
N TYR A 353 11.44 -0.03 13.39
CA TYR A 353 10.63 -0.74 14.39
C TYR A 353 9.14 -0.32 14.31
N ASN A 354 8.87 0.98 14.24
CA ASN A 354 7.50 1.50 14.15
C ASN A 354 6.84 1.14 12.81
N MET A 355 7.61 1.11 11.72
CA MET A 355 7.14 0.80 10.38
C MET A 355 6.87 -0.71 10.20
N CYS A 356 7.67 -1.56 10.83
CA CYS A 356 7.57 -3.02 10.75
C CYS A 356 6.20 -3.53 11.23
N GLN A 357 5.54 -2.84 12.17
CA GLN A 357 4.26 -3.27 12.76
C GLN A 357 4.25 -4.78 13.11
N TRP A 358 5.33 -5.28 13.69
CA TRP A 358 5.56 -6.71 13.91
C TRP A 358 4.40 -7.44 14.61
N ARG A 359 3.62 -6.73 15.45
CA ARG A 359 2.43 -7.29 16.11
C ARG A 359 1.33 -7.60 15.10
N THR A 360 1.11 -6.70 14.15
CA THR A 360 0.16 -6.89 13.04
C THR A 360 0.62 -8.01 12.12
N PHE A 361 1.91 -8.05 11.78
CA PHE A 361 2.51 -9.12 10.99
C PHE A 361 2.28 -10.49 11.64
N MET A 362 2.62 -10.64 12.93
CA MET A 362 2.41 -11.89 13.66
C MET A 362 0.94 -12.24 13.88
N HIS A 363 0.07 -11.24 13.98
CA HIS A 363 -1.38 -11.47 14.04
C HIS A 363 -1.89 -12.06 12.74
N LEU A 364 -1.50 -11.49 11.59
CA LEU A 364 -1.85 -12.04 10.27
C LEU A 364 -1.34 -13.46 10.07
N VAL A 365 -0.10 -13.75 10.46
CA VAL A 365 0.47 -15.12 10.38
C VAL A 365 -0.37 -16.14 11.16
N ARG A 366 -1.03 -15.72 12.25
CA ARG A 366 -1.82 -16.62 13.10
C ARG A 366 -3.28 -16.73 12.69
N THR A 367 -3.85 -15.69 12.07
CA THR A 367 -5.30 -15.58 11.87
C THR A 367 -5.72 -15.53 10.40
N ALA A 368 -4.82 -15.16 9.49
CA ALA A 368 -5.17 -15.04 8.08
C ALA A 368 -5.28 -16.42 7.39
N PRO A 369 -6.04 -16.51 6.29
CA PRO A 369 -6.06 -17.70 5.44
C PRO A 369 -4.66 -18.04 4.90
N LYS A 370 -4.41 -19.31 4.60
CA LYS A 370 -3.10 -19.78 4.10
C LYS A 370 -2.64 -19.04 2.83
N SER A 371 -3.57 -18.72 1.93
CA SER A 371 -3.31 -17.92 0.72
C SER A 371 -2.71 -16.56 1.07
N ASP A 372 -3.29 -15.88 2.04
CA ASP A 372 -2.89 -14.53 2.47
C ASP A 372 -1.55 -14.54 3.20
N ILE A 373 -1.28 -15.62 3.97
CA ILE A 373 0.01 -15.85 4.63
C ILE A 373 1.11 -16.05 3.58
N ILE A 374 0.84 -16.81 2.52
CA ILE A 374 1.81 -17.01 1.41
C ILE A 374 2.14 -15.66 0.76
N VAL A 375 1.13 -14.84 0.45
CA VAL A 375 1.34 -13.50 -0.12
C VAL A 375 2.17 -12.63 0.82
N LEU A 376 1.84 -12.62 2.12
CA LEU A 376 2.55 -11.86 3.15
C LEU A 376 4.06 -12.21 3.19
N PHE A 377 4.38 -13.49 3.29
CA PHE A 377 5.78 -13.94 3.35
C PHE A 377 6.51 -13.74 2.02
N THR A 378 5.87 -14.02 0.89
CA THR A 378 6.48 -13.81 -0.43
C THR A 378 6.83 -12.33 -0.62
N THR A 379 5.89 -11.42 -0.33
CA THR A 379 6.13 -9.98 -0.44
C THR A 379 7.23 -9.53 0.51
N PHE A 380 7.23 -10.00 1.77
CA PHE A 380 8.28 -9.69 2.75
C PHE A 380 9.66 -10.15 2.27
N VAL A 381 9.81 -11.42 1.88
CA VAL A 381 11.10 -11.98 1.45
C VAL A 381 11.61 -11.29 0.20
N LEU A 382 10.76 -11.09 -0.80
CA LEU A 382 11.15 -10.40 -2.03
C LEU A 382 11.58 -8.96 -1.79
N THR A 383 10.95 -8.25 -0.85
CA THR A 383 11.36 -6.88 -0.47
C THR A 383 12.76 -6.86 0.17
N VAL A 384 13.10 -7.89 0.97
CA VAL A 384 14.41 -7.94 1.65
C VAL A 384 15.52 -8.41 0.72
N VAL A 385 15.25 -9.39 -0.14
CA VAL A 385 16.28 -10.09 -0.95
C VAL A 385 16.52 -9.40 -2.29
N PHE A 386 15.47 -8.93 -2.93
CA PHE A 386 15.55 -8.27 -4.26
C PHE A 386 15.32 -6.78 -4.10
N ASP A 387 14.14 -6.33 -4.49
CA ASP A 387 13.73 -4.94 -4.34
C ASP A 387 12.20 -4.83 -4.13
N LEU A 388 11.76 -3.63 -3.81
CA LEU A 388 10.36 -3.35 -3.53
C LEU A 388 9.47 -3.49 -4.77
N VAL A 389 9.99 -3.19 -5.97
CA VAL A 389 9.23 -3.26 -7.24
C VAL A 389 8.79 -4.67 -7.50
N VAL A 390 9.78 -5.58 -7.54
CA VAL A 390 9.57 -7.01 -7.74
C VAL A 390 8.64 -7.59 -6.67
N ALA A 391 8.80 -7.14 -5.41
CA ALA A 391 7.95 -7.59 -4.32
C ALA A 391 6.48 -7.21 -4.50
N ILE A 392 6.19 -5.97 -4.92
CA ILE A 392 4.81 -5.51 -5.14
C ILE A 392 4.21 -6.18 -6.38
N GLU A 393 4.94 -6.25 -7.48
CA GLU A 393 4.47 -6.86 -8.73
C GLU A 393 4.12 -8.34 -8.53
N ILE A 394 5.07 -9.12 -8.03
CA ILE A 394 4.86 -10.57 -7.78
C ILE A 394 3.81 -10.77 -6.69
N GLY A 395 3.86 -9.98 -5.61
CA GLY A 395 2.88 -10.04 -4.53
C GLY A 395 1.46 -9.79 -5.01
N MET A 396 1.25 -8.80 -5.88
CA MET A 396 -0.06 -8.48 -6.44
C MET A 396 -0.57 -9.59 -7.37
N VAL A 397 0.28 -10.06 -8.30
CA VAL A 397 -0.07 -11.17 -9.19
C VAL A 397 -0.43 -12.42 -8.39
N LEU A 398 0.38 -12.77 -7.39
CA LEU A 398 0.14 -13.91 -6.53
C LEU A 398 -1.16 -13.76 -5.72
N ALA A 399 -1.42 -12.58 -5.16
CA ALA A 399 -2.65 -12.30 -4.44
C ALA A 399 -3.89 -12.44 -5.33
N CYS A 400 -3.84 -11.91 -6.57
CA CYS A 400 -4.92 -12.05 -7.54
C CYS A 400 -5.16 -13.51 -7.91
N LEU A 401 -4.11 -14.28 -8.19
CA LEU A 401 -4.22 -15.70 -8.54
C LEU A 401 -4.80 -16.53 -7.38
N LEU A 402 -4.32 -16.31 -6.16
CA LEU A 402 -4.82 -17.04 -4.99
C LEU A 402 -6.26 -16.64 -4.63
N PHE A 403 -6.63 -15.37 -4.84
CA PHE A 403 -8.00 -14.91 -4.68
C PHE A 403 -8.93 -15.57 -5.71
N ILE A 404 -8.54 -15.62 -6.99
CA ILE A 404 -9.31 -16.29 -8.05
C ILE A 404 -9.49 -17.77 -7.71
N LYS A 405 -8.41 -18.46 -7.29
CA LYS A 405 -8.47 -19.87 -6.87
C LYS A 405 -9.46 -20.06 -5.72
N ARG A 406 -9.36 -19.25 -4.67
CA ARG A 406 -10.26 -19.32 -3.50
C ARG A 406 -11.72 -19.09 -3.90
N MET A 407 -11.98 -18.09 -4.75
CA MET A 407 -13.34 -17.83 -5.24
C MET A 407 -13.89 -18.96 -6.11
N SER A 408 -13.02 -19.66 -6.83
CA SER A 408 -13.39 -20.86 -7.60
C SER A 408 -13.75 -22.03 -6.69
N GLU A 409 -13.02 -22.23 -5.59
CA GLU A 409 -13.28 -23.30 -4.61
C GLU A 409 -14.59 -23.10 -3.83
N GLU A 410 -15.05 -21.86 -3.67
CA GLU A 410 -16.32 -21.51 -3.03
C GLU A 410 -17.53 -21.61 -3.98
N THR A 411 -17.29 -21.82 -5.28
CA THR A 411 -18.35 -21.97 -6.28
C THR A 411 -18.59 -23.45 -6.53
N HIS A 412 -19.80 -23.92 -6.25
CA HIS A 412 -20.18 -25.32 -6.41
C HIS A 412 -21.63 -25.43 -6.88
N ALA A 413 -21.96 -26.61 -7.43
CA ALA A 413 -23.30 -26.97 -7.84
C ALA A 413 -23.75 -28.22 -7.03
N ASP A 414 -24.68 -28.03 -6.13
CA ASP A 414 -25.20 -29.07 -5.26
C ASP A 414 -26.51 -29.64 -5.79
N SER A 415 -26.62 -30.99 -5.84
CA SER A 415 -27.85 -31.67 -6.20
C SER A 415 -28.80 -31.76 -4.99
N TRP A 416 -30.00 -31.26 -5.14
CA TRP A 416 -31.02 -31.27 -4.09
C TRP A 416 -31.85 -32.59 -4.06
N VAL A 417 -31.67 -33.45 -5.00
CA VAL A 417 -32.40 -34.73 -5.05
C VAL A 417 -31.49 -35.83 -4.52
N TYR A 418 -31.87 -36.41 -3.42
CA TYR A 418 -31.16 -37.38 -2.59
C TYR A 418 -30.26 -36.75 -1.53
N VAL A 419 -30.89 -36.18 -0.53
CA VAL A 419 -30.29 -36.08 0.79
C VAL A 419 -30.61 -37.38 1.50
N ASP A 420 -29.59 -38.11 1.96
CA ASP A 420 -29.75 -39.17 2.93
C ASP A 420 -30.54 -38.64 4.13
N ASP A 421 -31.34 -39.50 4.75
CA ASP A 421 -32.36 -39.21 5.78
C ASP A 421 -31.91 -38.35 7.00
N ASP A 422 -30.64 -37.92 7.07
CA ASP A 422 -30.06 -37.24 8.25
C ASP A 422 -29.85 -35.72 8.12
N SER A 423 -30.30 -35.04 7.07
CA SER A 423 -30.13 -33.60 6.91
C SER A 423 -31.38 -32.79 7.27
N PRO A 424 -31.35 -31.94 8.35
CA PRO A 424 -32.55 -31.30 8.91
C PRO A 424 -33.05 -30.03 8.19
N ALA A 425 -32.68 -29.78 6.94
CA ALA A 425 -32.96 -28.49 6.30
C ALA A 425 -33.50 -28.55 4.86
N VAL A 426 -34.18 -29.58 4.48
CA VAL A 426 -34.81 -29.64 3.16
C VAL A 426 -36.29 -29.29 3.28
N ASP A 427 -36.74 -28.29 2.48
CA ASP A 427 -38.14 -27.89 2.36
C ASP A 427 -39.00 -29.13 2.07
N GLU A 428 -40.07 -29.38 2.86
CA GLU A 428 -40.94 -30.59 2.73
C GLU A 428 -41.49 -30.77 1.31
N HIS A 429 -41.57 -29.72 0.50
CA HIS A 429 -41.97 -29.77 -0.90
C HIS A 429 -40.96 -30.44 -1.83
N LEU A 430 -39.66 -30.45 -1.49
CA LEU A 430 -38.59 -31.01 -2.29
C LEU A 430 -38.45 -32.54 -2.11
N GLN A 431 -38.92 -33.07 -0.99
CA GLN A 431 -38.89 -34.50 -0.68
C GLN A 431 -39.89 -35.34 -1.50
N LYS A 432 -40.82 -34.70 -2.24
CA LYS A 432 -41.90 -35.38 -3.00
C LYS A 432 -41.76 -35.24 -4.50
N LEU A 433 -40.59 -34.81 -5.03
CA LEU A 433 -40.41 -34.64 -6.47
C LEU A 433 -40.29 -35.97 -7.18
N PRO A 434 -40.89 -36.11 -8.39
CA PRO A 434 -40.67 -37.23 -9.26
C PRO A 434 -39.18 -37.46 -9.57
N LEU A 435 -38.77 -38.70 -9.69
CA LEU A 435 -37.37 -39.07 -9.98
C LEU A 435 -36.85 -38.48 -11.30
N GLU A 436 -37.75 -38.15 -12.22
CA GLU A 436 -37.49 -37.54 -13.50
C GLU A 436 -37.08 -36.07 -13.43
N ILE A 437 -37.33 -35.37 -12.29
CA ILE A 437 -36.92 -33.98 -12.07
C ILE A 437 -35.63 -33.98 -11.27
N ARG A 438 -34.63 -33.28 -11.77
CA ARG A 438 -33.38 -33.00 -11.06
C ARG A 438 -33.26 -31.53 -10.78
N VAL A 439 -32.89 -31.17 -9.55
CA VAL A 439 -32.65 -29.81 -9.15
C VAL A 439 -31.20 -29.64 -8.73
N TYR A 440 -30.52 -28.67 -9.29
CA TYR A 440 -29.19 -28.24 -8.86
C TYR A 440 -29.24 -26.80 -8.41
N GLU A 441 -28.72 -26.51 -7.25
CA GLU A 441 -28.46 -25.14 -6.79
C GLU A 441 -27.01 -24.79 -7.07
N ILE A 442 -26.80 -23.68 -7.79
CA ILE A 442 -25.48 -23.15 -8.05
C ILE A 442 -25.24 -22.01 -7.08
N THR A 443 -24.15 -22.13 -6.31
CA THR A 443 -23.74 -21.15 -5.30
C THR A 443 -22.43 -20.51 -5.70
N GLY A 444 -22.34 -19.17 -5.60
CA GLY A 444 -21.15 -18.41 -5.91
C GLY A 444 -21.13 -17.79 -7.31
N PRO A 445 -20.15 -16.92 -7.61
CA PRO A 445 -20.03 -16.26 -8.90
C PRO A 445 -19.49 -17.24 -9.97
N LEU A 446 -20.20 -17.36 -11.08
CA LEU A 446 -19.80 -18.19 -12.20
C LEU A 446 -18.84 -17.43 -13.14
N PHE A 447 -17.57 -17.77 -13.09
CA PHE A 447 -16.53 -17.16 -13.92
C PHE A 447 -15.55 -18.25 -14.43
N PHE A 448 -14.55 -17.83 -15.22
CA PHE A 448 -13.64 -18.76 -15.90
C PHE A 448 -12.98 -19.80 -14.99
N GLY A 449 -12.73 -19.46 -13.72
CA GLY A 449 -12.15 -20.38 -12.73
C GLY A 449 -13.17 -21.35 -12.10
N ALA A 450 -14.47 -21.08 -12.23
CA ALA A 450 -15.56 -21.83 -11.59
C ALA A 450 -16.54 -22.49 -12.60
N ALA A 451 -16.26 -22.39 -13.90
CA ALA A 451 -17.13 -22.94 -14.94
C ALA A 451 -17.27 -24.47 -14.86
N ASP A 452 -16.25 -25.13 -14.30
CA ASP A 452 -16.23 -26.57 -14.11
C ASP A 452 -17.37 -27.07 -13.17
N ALA A 453 -17.88 -26.19 -12.28
CA ALA A 453 -19.03 -26.51 -11.43
C ALA A 453 -20.28 -26.87 -12.27
N ILE A 454 -20.45 -26.28 -13.46
CA ILE A 454 -21.53 -26.58 -14.40
C ILE A 454 -21.22 -27.91 -15.13
N GLU A 455 -19.98 -28.17 -15.48
CA GLU A 455 -19.56 -29.39 -16.19
C GLU A 455 -19.70 -30.66 -15.33
N HIS A 456 -19.68 -30.49 -13.99
CA HIS A 456 -19.89 -31.58 -13.02
C HIS A 456 -21.37 -31.91 -12.76
N ILE A 457 -22.32 -31.20 -13.40
CA ILE A 457 -23.75 -31.54 -13.29
C ILE A 457 -24.02 -32.86 -13.97
N VAL A 458 -24.33 -33.90 -13.17
CA VAL A 458 -24.59 -35.25 -13.65
C VAL A 458 -26.07 -35.42 -13.99
N VAL A 459 -26.34 -35.69 -15.24
CA VAL A 459 -27.69 -35.99 -15.71
C VAL A 459 -27.83 -37.51 -15.92
N LYS A 460 -28.77 -38.15 -15.19
CA LYS A 460 -29.03 -39.58 -15.29
C LYS A 460 -30.00 -39.90 -16.43
N ASP A 461 -29.99 -41.12 -16.91
CA ASP A 461 -30.78 -41.54 -18.10
C ASP A 461 -32.30 -41.43 -17.92
N PHE A 462 -32.80 -41.42 -16.69
CA PHE A 462 -34.22 -41.25 -16.37
C PHE A 462 -34.65 -39.81 -16.17
N THR A 463 -33.72 -38.84 -16.23
CA THR A 463 -34.02 -37.41 -16.05
C THR A 463 -34.72 -36.88 -17.29
N LYS A 464 -35.88 -36.24 -17.11
CA LYS A 464 -36.64 -35.56 -18.17
C LYS A 464 -36.57 -34.02 -18.04
N CYS A 465 -36.41 -33.51 -16.81
CA CYS A 465 -36.30 -32.10 -16.55
C CYS A 465 -35.15 -31.80 -15.57
N LEU A 466 -34.33 -30.80 -15.92
CA LEU A 466 -33.24 -30.32 -15.11
C LEU A 466 -33.54 -28.88 -14.68
N VAL A 467 -33.70 -28.63 -13.38
CA VAL A 467 -33.93 -27.32 -12.83
C VAL A 467 -32.64 -26.76 -12.26
N LEU A 468 -32.18 -25.63 -12.77
CA LEU A 468 -31.02 -24.89 -12.25
C LEU A 468 -31.48 -23.70 -11.42
N ARG A 469 -31.23 -23.75 -10.10
CA ARG A 469 -31.51 -22.65 -9.19
C ARG A 469 -30.30 -21.72 -9.14
N MET A 470 -30.49 -20.47 -9.58
CA MET A 470 -29.41 -19.47 -9.71
C MET A 470 -29.53 -18.31 -8.73
N ARG A 471 -30.32 -18.44 -7.66
CA ARG A 471 -30.51 -17.40 -6.65
C ARG A 471 -29.21 -16.91 -6.04
N SER A 472 -28.28 -17.82 -5.80
CA SER A 472 -26.98 -17.54 -5.17
C SER A 472 -25.88 -17.21 -6.17
N VAL A 473 -26.20 -17.01 -7.47
CA VAL A 473 -25.26 -16.61 -8.51
C VAL A 473 -25.34 -15.11 -8.76
N PRO A 474 -24.40 -14.29 -8.22
CA PRO A 474 -24.44 -12.84 -8.36
C PRO A 474 -23.96 -12.36 -9.73
N ALA A 475 -23.08 -13.13 -10.40
CA ALA A 475 -22.47 -12.73 -11.66
C ALA A 475 -22.08 -13.96 -12.48
N ILE A 476 -22.06 -13.78 -13.83
CA ILE A 476 -21.66 -14.78 -14.82
C ILE A 476 -20.80 -14.11 -15.88
N ASP A 477 -19.74 -14.80 -16.32
CA ASP A 477 -18.88 -14.38 -17.42
C ASP A 477 -19.10 -15.17 -18.72
N SER A 478 -18.28 -14.89 -19.74
CA SER A 478 -18.38 -15.51 -21.06
C SER A 478 -18.05 -17.01 -21.04
N LYS A 479 -17.12 -17.49 -20.18
CA LYS A 479 -16.78 -18.91 -20.10
C LYS A 479 -17.88 -19.71 -19.42
N ALA A 480 -18.44 -19.19 -18.33
CA ALA A 480 -19.58 -19.78 -17.66
C ALA A 480 -20.82 -19.80 -18.59
N MET A 481 -20.99 -18.75 -19.41
CA MET A 481 -22.06 -18.74 -20.43
C MET A 481 -21.88 -19.86 -21.47
N ASN A 482 -20.64 -20.09 -21.92
CA ASN A 482 -20.33 -21.21 -22.82
C ASN A 482 -20.59 -22.58 -22.17
N ALA A 483 -20.25 -22.74 -20.88
CA ALA A 483 -20.53 -23.96 -20.13
C ALA A 483 -22.06 -24.23 -20.03
N LEU A 484 -22.88 -23.19 -19.79
CA LEU A 484 -24.34 -23.29 -19.81
C LEU A 484 -24.88 -23.69 -21.21
N GLN A 485 -24.33 -23.09 -22.27
CA GLN A 485 -24.71 -23.46 -23.64
C GLN A 485 -24.36 -24.93 -23.95
N ASN A 486 -23.21 -25.42 -23.48
CA ASN A 486 -22.83 -26.83 -23.67
C ASN A 486 -23.73 -27.76 -22.86
N LEU A 487 -24.11 -27.38 -21.62
CA LEU A 487 -25.08 -28.12 -20.83
C LEU A 487 -26.46 -28.17 -21.53
N THR A 488 -26.90 -27.05 -22.11
CA THR A 488 -28.15 -27.00 -22.88
C THR A 488 -28.13 -27.98 -24.05
N LYS A 489 -27.07 -28.00 -24.86
CA LYS A 489 -26.89 -28.92 -25.97
C LYS A 489 -26.87 -30.39 -25.49
N LEU A 490 -26.25 -30.67 -24.35
CA LEU A 490 -26.25 -32.01 -23.74
C LEU A 490 -27.67 -32.41 -23.32
N CYS A 491 -28.43 -31.53 -22.69
CA CYS A 491 -29.81 -31.76 -22.31
C CYS A 491 -30.69 -32.01 -23.53
N GLU A 492 -30.59 -31.18 -24.57
CA GLU A 492 -31.31 -31.35 -25.82
C GLU A 492 -31.01 -32.71 -26.47
N SER A 493 -29.74 -33.15 -26.52
CA SER A 493 -29.34 -34.42 -27.09
C SER A 493 -29.93 -35.64 -26.36
N LYS A 494 -30.27 -35.45 -25.06
CA LYS A 494 -30.88 -36.50 -24.21
C LYS A 494 -32.39 -36.33 -24.04
N GLY A 495 -33.01 -35.34 -24.69
CA GLY A 495 -34.43 -35.07 -24.56
C GLY A 495 -34.83 -34.50 -23.19
N ILE A 496 -33.93 -33.78 -22.53
CA ILE A 496 -34.12 -33.20 -21.20
C ILE A 496 -34.43 -31.72 -21.34
N THR A 497 -35.50 -31.26 -20.73
CA THR A 497 -35.84 -29.84 -20.69
C THR A 497 -35.06 -29.16 -19.57
N LEU A 498 -34.41 -28.04 -19.89
CA LEU A 498 -33.67 -27.21 -18.94
C LEU A 498 -34.54 -26.04 -18.46
N VAL A 499 -34.69 -25.91 -17.14
CA VAL A 499 -35.49 -24.84 -16.50
C VAL A 499 -34.61 -24.06 -15.55
N PHE A 500 -34.73 -22.72 -15.58
CA PHE A 500 -33.97 -21.82 -14.69
C PHE A 500 -34.89 -21.22 -13.63
N SER A 501 -34.42 -21.19 -12.39
CA SER A 501 -35.12 -20.59 -11.27
C SER A 501 -34.31 -19.44 -10.67
N HIS A 502 -34.99 -18.29 -10.48
CA HIS A 502 -34.47 -17.11 -9.77
C HIS A 502 -33.10 -16.63 -10.30
N VAL A 503 -33.06 -16.30 -11.60
CA VAL A 503 -31.84 -15.74 -12.22
C VAL A 503 -31.72 -14.27 -11.83
N ASN A 504 -30.59 -13.88 -11.23
CA ASN A 504 -30.32 -12.51 -10.80
C ASN A 504 -30.14 -11.57 -12.01
N GLU A 505 -30.17 -10.24 -11.75
CA GLU A 505 -30.15 -9.21 -12.79
C GLU A 505 -28.95 -9.27 -13.73
N GLN A 506 -27.72 -9.43 -13.19
CA GLN A 506 -26.51 -9.46 -14.00
C GLN A 506 -26.45 -10.73 -14.89
N PRO A 507 -26.63 -11.95 -14.35
CA PRO A 507 -26.73 -13.17 -15.15
C PRO A 507 -27.82 -13.08 -16.22
N MET A 508 -29.02 -12.63 -15.89
CA MET A 508 -30.12 -12.47 -16.83
C MET A 508 -29.77 -11.50 -17.99
N LYS A 509 -29.12 -10.39 -17.67
CA LYS A 509 -28.66 -9.43 -18.69
C LYS A 509 -27.65 -10.05 -19.66
N VAL A 510 -26.72 -10.88 -19.16
CA VAL A 510 -25.74 -11.58 -20.01
C VAL A 510 -26.41 -12.65 -20.84
N MET A 511 -27.32 -13.46 -20.27
CA MET A 511 -28.08 -14.49 -20.96
C MET A 511 -28.93 -13.92 -22.10
N LYS A 512 -29.66 -12.82 -21.86
CA LYS A 512 -30.42 -12.12 -22.92
C LYS A 512 -29.50 -11.60 -24.02
N LYS A 513 -28.38 -10.97 -23.65
CA LYS A 513 -27.45 -10.41 -24.64
C LYS A 513 -26.79 -11.49 -25.51
N SER A 514 -26.62 -12.70 -25.00
CA SER A 514 -26.02 -13.85 -25.71
C SER A 514 -27.02 -14.65 -26.55
N GLY A 515 -28.32 -14.30 -26.56
CA GLY A 515 -29.38 -15.09 -27.21
C GLY A 515 -29.69 -16.40 -26.50
N PHE A 516 -29.23 -16.56 -25.25
CA PHE A 516 -29.41 -17.81 -24.52
C PHE A 516 -30.84 -18.00 -24.02
N VAL A 517 -31.53 -16.91 -23.70
CA VAL A 517 -32.92 -16.97 -23.25
C VAL A 517 -33.83 -17.44 -24.38
N GLU A 518 -33.59 -16.99 -25.61
CA GLU A 518 -34.28 -17.44 -26.80
C GLU A 518 -33.98 -18.91 -27.15
N LEU A 519 -32.73 -19.34 -26.91
CA LEU A 519 -32.32 -20.75 -27.13
C LEU A 519 -33.05 -21.73 -26.20
N VAL A 520 -33.16 -21.39 -24.91
CA VAL A 520 -33.78 -22.24 -23.88
C VAL A 520 -35.30 -22.10 -23.87
N GLY A 521 -35.84 -20.96 -24.33
CA GLY A 521 -37.25 -20.57 -24.26
C GLY A 521 -37.55 -19.72 -23.04
N GLU A 522 -38.21 -18.56 -23.24
CA GLU A 522 -38.51 -17.59 -22.13
C GLU A 522 -39.37 -18.23 -21.05
N GLU A 523 -40.25 -19.16 -21.40
CA GLU A 523 -41.17 -19.92 -20.54
C GLU A 523 -40.40 -20.77 -19.49
N ASN A 524 -39.16 -21.15 -19.79
CA ASN A 524 -38.32 -21.95 -18.90
C ASN A 524 -37.54 -21.11 -17.87
N PHE A 525 -37.74 -19.78 -17.84
CA PHE A 525 -37.14 -18.87 -16.84
C PHE A 525 -38.18 -18.46 -15.79
N CYS A 526 -38.18 -19.14 -14.65
CA CYS A 526 -39.13 -18.93 -13.58
C CYS A 526 -38.62 -17.94 -12.51
N SER A 527 -39.52 -17.17 -11.92
CA SER A 527 -39.21 -16.13 -10.93
C SER A 527 -38.72 -16.71 -9.59
N ASN A 528 -39.17 -17.90 -9.25
CA ASN A 528 -38.84 -18.58 -7.99
C ASN A 528 -38.84 -20.11 -8.17
N ILE A 529 -38.37 -20.82 -7.15
CA ILE A 529 -38.23 -22.29 -7.21
C ILE A 529 -39.58 -22.99 -7.27
N SER A 530 -40.61 -22.48 -6.60
CA SER A 530 -41.94 -23.12 -6.60
C SER A 530 -42.60 -23.08 -7.98
N ASP A 531 -42.46 -21.95 -8.70
CA ASP A 531 -42.94 -21.85 -10.09
C ASP A 531 -42.14 -22.77 -11.03
N ALA A 532 -40.81 -22.83 -10.82
CA ALA A 532 -39.95 -23.72 -11.64
C ALA A 532 -40.29 -25.21 -11.45
N LEU A 533 -40.61 -25.65 -10.22
CA LEU A 533 -40.99 -27.02 -9.93
C LEU A 533 -42.36 -27.35 -10.51
N LYS A 534 -43.36 -26.46 -10.38
CA LYS A 534 -44.67 -26.68 -11.04
C LYS A 534 -44.53 -26.78 -12.55
N HIS A 535 -43.73 -25.89 -13.16
CA HIS A 535 -43.46 -25.92 -14.59
C HIS A 535 -42.77 -27.24 -15.01
N ALA A 536 -41.79 -27.72 -14.20
CA ALA A 536 -41.13 -28.98 -14.41
C ALA A 536 -42.09 -30.18 -14.32
N GLU A 537 -43.03 -30.19 -13.36
CA GLU A 537 -44.07 -31.22 -13.23
C GLU A 537 -45.03 -31.25 -14.44
N GLU A 538 -45.44 -30.07 -14.91
CA GLU A 538 -46.27 -29.93 -16.11
C GLU A 538 -45.57 -30.48 -17.38
N LEU A 539 -44.27 -30.21 -17.52
CA LEU A 539 -43.44 -30.71 -18.63
C LEU A 539 -43.32 -32.26 -18.67
N ILE A 540 -43.27 -32.88 -17.50
CA ILE A 540 -43.16 -34.38 -17.40
C ILE A 540 -44.49 -35.04 -17.62
N SER A 541 -45.62 -34.37 -17.28
CA SER A 541 -46.97 -34.94 -17.43
C SER A 541 -47.49 -34.88 -18.88
N ARG A 542 -46.83 -34.11 -19.73
CA ARG A 542 -47.07 -34.07 -21.20
C ARG A 542 -46.26 -35.19 -21.89
#